data_629e75f024fab6d585ccf93bee19bae1
#
_entry.id   629e75f024fab6d585ccf93bee19bae1
#
_cell.length_a   1.000
_cell.length_b   1.000
_cell.length_c   1.000
_cell.angle_alpha   90.00
_cell.angle_beta   90.00
_cell.angle_gamma   90.00
#
_symmetry.space_group_name_H-M   'P 1'
#
loop_
_entity.id
_entity.type
_entity.pdbx_description
1 polymer ?
#
loop_
_entity_poly.entity_id
_entity_poly.type
_entity_poly.pdbx_seq_one_letter_code
_entity_poly.pdbx_strand_id
1 'polypeptide(L)'
;MLSICIPVYNVDVTNLVFDLHTQFQELNESIEIVLIDDASDIEIKVKNRLLEEYCKIIELETNVGRSKIRNLFVSECKNPYLLFLDCDSEIISSNFLAKYIQELNRLNPKVLFGGSIYSEQVPEKKYLLRWKTSRNKESKTIQDRELNFNWGFKTNNFIIEKELLQKIAFNENLCGYGHEDTLFAFDLFRANVSVIQSDNAVLNAHLDTNHVYLKKTKEALANLVEVLKILKYDKEFIKQIPLLKTYFFVKNKGFLLFLKPLFWCIKPTLFSCLKSGTFFVWMFDLYKLIEFSRIQSVK
;
A
#
# COMPACT_ATOMS: atom_id res chain seq x y z
N MET A 1 18.31 9.11 -14.18
CA MET A 1 18.60 8.69 -12.82
C MET A 1 17.37 8.01 -12.16
N LEU A 2 16.16 8.54 -12.33
CA LEU A 2 14.94 8.10 -11.65
C LEU A 2 13.78 7.88 -12.62
N SER A 3 13.12 6.71 -12.58
CA SER A 3 11.88 6.46 -13.30
C SER A 3 10.72 6.53 -12.30
N ILE A 4 9.72 7.38 -12.56
CA ILE A 4 8.51 7.51 -11.75
C ILE A 4 7.49 6.52 -12.30
N CYS A 5 7.09 5.56 -11.48
CA CYS A 5 6.26 4.40 -11.82
C CYS A 5 4.87 4.57 -11.21
N ILE A 6 3.86 4.77 -12.02
CA ILE A 6 2.48 4.99 -11.56
C ILE A 6 1.60 3.86 -12.12
N PRO A 7 1.27 2.82 -11.33
CA PRO A 7 0.26 1.84 -11.71
C PRO A 7 -1.12 2.46 -11.63
N VAL A 8 -1.88 2.41 -12.72
CA VAL A 8 -3.20 3.07 -12.85
C VAL A 8 -4.30 2.03 -12.98
N TYR A 9 -5.40 2.23 -12.24
CA TYR A 9 -6.64 1.50 -12.44
C TYR A 9 -7.85 2.35 -12.07
N ASN A 10 -8.61 2.77 -13.07
CA ASN A 10 -9.83 3.59 -12.95
C ASN A 10 -9.64 4.92 -12.19
N VAL A 11 -8.48 5.57 -12.37
CA VAL A 11 -8.16 6.87 -11.77
C VAL A 11 -7.62 7.81 -12.84
N ASP A 12 -8.12 9.05 -12.85
CA ASP A 12 -7.59 10.16 -13.63
C ASP A 12 -6.33 10.70 -12.92
N VAL A 13 -5.17 10.57 -13.59
CA VAL A 13 -3.86 10.94 -13.03
C VAL A 13 -3.32 12.26 -13.55
N THR A 14 -4.15 13.06 -14.20
CA THR A 14 -3.76 14.31 -14.85
C THR A 14 -3.00 15.25 -13.91
N ASN A 15 -3.57 15.54 -12.74
CA ASN A 15 -2.94 16.44 -11.77
C ASN A 15 -1.61 15.87 -11.25
N LEU A 16 -1.57 14.59 -10.91
CA LEU A 16 -0.35 13.93 -10.41
C LEU A 16 0.80 14.03 -11.44
N VAL A 17 0.51 13.75 -12.71
CA VAL A 17 1.51 13.82 -13.78
C VAL A 17 1.97 15.25 -14.00
N PHE A 18 1.08 16.23 -14.02
CA PHE A 18 1.46 17.65 -14.20
C PHE A 18 2.30 18.17 -13.04
N ASP A 19 1.96 17.85 -11.79
CA ASP A 19 2.74 18.24 -10.62
C ASP A 19 4.17 17.67 -10.68
N LEU A 20 4.29 16.39 -11.04
CA LEU A 20 5.59 15.73 -11.20
C LEU A 20 6.37 16.28 -12.39
N HIS A 21 5.72 16.48 -13.55
CA HIS A 21 6.35 17.01 -14.74
C HIS A 21 6.89 18.43 -14.53
N THR A 22 6.12 19.29 -13.87
CA THR A 22 6.55 20.64 -13.52
C THR A 22 7.83 20.62 -12.68
N GLN A 23 7.87 19.76 -11.65
CA GLN A 23 9.05 19.66 -10.78
C GLN A 23 10.27 19.09 -11.50
N PHE A 24 10.09 18.11 -12.40
CA PHE A 24 11.25 17.52 -13.04
C PHE A 24 11.88 18.42 -14.11
N GLN A 25 11.10 19.32 -14.73
CA GLN A 25 11.65 20.31 -15.69
C GLN A 25 12.66 21.26 -15.03
N GLU A 26 12.55 21.48 -13.73
CA GLU A 26 13.48 22.33 -12.96
C GLU A 26 14.76 21.58 -12.57
N LEU A 27 14.82 20.26 -12.78
CA LEU A 27 15.93 19.40 -12.36
C LEU A 27 16.80 19.03 -13.57
N ASN A 28 18.12 19.17 -13.44
CA ASN A 28 19.07 18.75 -14.47
C ASN A 28 19.45 17.26 -14.32
N GLU A 29 18.43 16.39 -14.28
CA GLU A 29 18.59 14.96 -14.02
C GLU A 29 17.81 14.12 -15.03
N SER A 30 18.27 12.89 -15.28
CA SER A 30 17.54 11.95 -16.13
C SER A 30 16.34 11.38 -15.39
N ILE A 31 15.18 11.97 -15.63
CA ILE A 31 13.89 11.54 -15.05
C ILE A 31 12.94 11.14 -16.18
N GLU A 32 12.14 10.12 -15.97
CA GLU A 32 11.02 9.76 -16.83
C GLU A 32 9.79 9.43 -15.97
N ILE A 33 8.60 9.63 -16.54
CA ILE A 33 7.33 9.20 -15.94
C ILE A 33 6.79 8.06 -16.81
N VAL A 34 6.44 6.95 -16.18
CA VAL A 34 5.86 5.78 -16.84
C VAL A 34 4.55 5.44 -16.14
N LEU A 35 3.47 5.41 -16.92
CA LEU A 35 2.16 4.94 -16.50
C LEU A 35 1.93 3.54 -17.05
N ILE A 36 1.48 2.60 -16.24
CA ILE A 36 0.94 1.33 -16.71
C ILE A 36 -0.51 1.27 -16.27
N ASP A 37 -1.44 1.25 -17.23
CA ASP A 37 -2.87 1.15 -17.01
C ASP A 37 -3.30 -0.32 -16.95
N ASP A 38 -3.85 -0.74 -15.82
CA ASP A 38 -4.25 -2.12 -15.51
C ASP A 38 -5.66 -2.44 -16.03
N ALA A 39 -5.93 -2.14 -17.31
CA ALA A 39 -7.22 -2.32 -17.97
C ALA A 39 -8.35 -1.47 -17.36
N SER A 40 -8.12 -0.16 -17.21
CA SER A 40 -9.15 0.80 -16.81
C SER A 40 -10.29 0.90 -17.83
N ASP A 41 -11.41 1.46 -17.38
CA ASP A 41 -12.55 1.81 -18.23
C ASP A 41 -12.14 2.80 -19.31
N ILE A 42 -12.80 2.73 -20.48
CA ILE A 42 -12.42 3.54 -21.66
C ILE A 42 -12.43 5.05 -21.39
N GLU A 43 -13.34 5.53 -20.55
CA GLU A 43 -13.45 6.97 -20.22
C GLU A 43 -12.19 7.46 -19.49
N ILE A 44 -11.62 6.67 -18.61
CA ILE A 44 -10.38 6.98 -17.89
C ILE A 44 -9.18 6.89 -18.83
N LYS A 45 -9.11 5.83 -19.66
CA LYS A 45 -8.05 5.70 -20.68
C LYS A 45 -7.98 6.90 -21.60
N VAL A 46 -9.15 7.36 -22.14
CA VAL A 46 -9.20 8.54 -23.01
C VAL A 46 -8.64 9.78 -22.33
N LYS A 47 -8.97 10.01 -21.04
CA LYS A 47 -8.41 11.13 -20.29
C LYS A 47 -6.90 11.01 -20.09
N ASN A 48 -6.44 9.86 -19.64
CA ASN A 48 -5.02 9.66 -19.35
C ASN A 48 -4.15 9.64 -20.62
N ARG A 49 -4.68 9.27 -21.80
CA ARG A 49 -3.97 9.39 -23.10
C ARG A 49 -3.58 10.81 -23.45
N LEU A 50 -4.28 11.82 -22.95
CA LEU A 50 -3.89 13.22 -23.14
C LEU A 50 -2.54 13.57 -22.50
N LEU A 51 -1.99 12.66 -21.69
CA LEU A 51 -0.71 12.82 -21.01
C LEU A 51 0.47 12.20 -21.79
N GLU A 52 0.26 11.68 -23.01
CA GLU A 52 1.32 11.05 -23.83
C GLU A 52 2.49 12.00 -24.15
N GLU A 53 2.28 13.32 -24.15
CA GLU A 53 3.35 14.31 -24.31
C GLU A 53 4.25 14.44 -23.07
N TYR A 54 3.77 14.02 -21.89
CA TYR A 54 4.42 14.21 -20.60
C TYR A 54 4.99 12.92 -20.01
N CYS A 55 4.48 11.76 -20.45
CA CYS A 55 4.85 10.47 -19.88
C CYS A 55 4.68 9.33 -20.89
N LYS A 56 5.38 8.23 -20.64
CA LYS A 56 5.16 6.97 -21.36
C LYS A 56 3.92 6.29 -20.81
N ILE A 57 2.95 5.94 -21.66
CA ILE A 57 1.71 5.24 -21.28
C ILE A 57 1.72 3.83 -21.89
N ILE A 58 1.41 2.84 -21.07
CA ILE A 58 1.25 1.44 -21.45
C ILE A 58 -0.11 0.98 -20.96
N GLU A 59 -0.98 0.58 -21.86
CA GLU A 59 -2.31 0.07 -21.53
C GLU A 59 -2.34 -1.45 -21.64
N LEU A 60 -2.73 -2.12 -20.56
CA LEU A 60 -2.93 -3.56 -20.55
C LEU A 60 -4.33 -3.90 -21.07
N GLU A 61 -4.46 -5.08 -21.69
CA GLU A 61 -5.76 -5.59 -22.17
C GLU A 61 -6.62 -6.16 -21.02
N THR A 62 -5.97 -6.69 -19.99
CA THR A 62 -6.62 -7.30 -18.83
C THR A 62 -5.99 -6.87 -17.54
N ASN A 63 -6.79 -6.78 -16.48
CA ASN A 63 -6.28 -6.47 -15.14
C ASN A 63 -5.40 -7.60 -14.62
N VAL A 64 -4.13 -7.26 -14.35
CA VAL A 64 -3.10 -8.22 -13.90
C VAL A 64 -2.86 -8.14 -12.39
N GLY A 65 -3.38 -7.10 -11.74
CA GLY A 65 -3.32 -6.91 -10.31
C GLY A 65 -2.02 -6.28 -9.78
N ARG A 66 -2.06 -5.92 -8.49
CA ARG A 66 -1.10 -5.02 -7.83
C ARG A 66 0.35 -5.50 -7.82
N SER A 67 0.59 -6.79 -7.65
CA SER A 67 1.94 -7.37 -7.65
C SER A 67 2.54 -7.38 -9.06
N LYS A 68 1.80 -7.94 -10.00
CA LYS A 68 2.30 -8.13 -11.36
C LYS A 68 2.52 -6.80 -12.07
N ILE A 69 1.60 -5.84 -11.93
CA ILE A 69 1.77 -4.52 -12.55
C ILE A 69 3.04 -3.82 -12.06
N ARG A 70 3.39 -3.91 -10.76
CA ARG A 70 4.63 -3.31 -10.24
C ARG A 70 5.87 -3.99 -10.79
N ASN A 71 5.84 -5.30 -11.00
CA ASN A 71 6.95 -6.03 -11.61
C ASN A 71 7.17 -5.65 -13.09
N LEU A 72 6.11 -5.31 -13.83
CA LEU A 72 6.23 -4.88 -15.24
C LEU A 72 7.06 -3.62 -15.42
N PHE A 73 7.08 -2.69 -14.45
CA PHE A 73 7.90 -1.49 -14.54
C PHE A 73 9.39 -1.76 -14.68
N VAL A 74 9.85 -2.92 -14.24
CA VAL A 74 11.28 -3.32 -14.37
C VAL A 74 11.73 -3.36 -15.83
N SER A 75 10.91 -3.87 -16.74
CA SER A 75 11.22 -3.91 -18.19
C SER A 75 10.93 -2.59 -18.88
N GLU A 76 9.99 -1.81 -18.38
CA GLU A 76 9.47 -0.61 -19.04
C GLU A 76 10.24 0.68 -18.74
N CYS A 77 10.98 0.70 -17.63
CA CYS A 77 11.74 1.84 -17.14
C CYS A 77 13.22 1.76 -17.53
N LYS A 78 13.85 2.93 -17.81
CA LYS A 78 15.24 3.02 -18.26
C LYS A 78 16.22 3.25 -17.11
N ASN A 79 15.79 3.94 -16.06
CA ASN A 79 16.67 4.41 -14.99
C ASN A 79 16.94 3.35 -13.91
N PRO A 80 18.07 3.48 -13.17
CA PRO A 80 18.45 2.52 -12.12
C PRO A 80 17.59 2.58 -10.86
N TYR A 81 16.91 3.71 -10.60
CA TYR A 81 15.98 3.85 -9.49
C TYR A 81 14.54 3.97 -9.98
N LEU A 82 13.63 3.28 -9.29
CA LEU A 82 12.18 3.29 -9.56
C LEU A 82 11.46 3.92 -8.37
N LEU A 83 10.80 5.08 -8.59
CA LEU A 83 9.91 5.70 -7.62
C LEU A 83 8.48 5.23 -7.90
N PHE A 84 7.92 4.43 -7.03
CA PHE A 84 6.51 4.03 -7.11
C PHE A 84 5.62 5.02 -6.38
N LEU A 85 4.57 5.46 -7.05
CA LEU A 85 3.49 6.28 -6.49
C LEU A 85 2.15 5.63 -6.81
N ASP A 86 1.25 5.53 -5.81
CA ASP A 86 -0.12 5.14 -6.10
C ASP A 86 -0.81 6.25 -6.92
N CYS A 87 -1.67 5.89 -7.87
CA CYS A 87 -2.32 6.81 -8.80
C CYS A 87 -3.27 7.83 -8.13
N ASP A 88 -3.69 7.58 -6.90
CA ASP A 88 -4.53 8.47 -6.08
C ASP A 88 -3.74 9.33 -5.09
N SER A 89 -2.42 9.41 -5.27
CA SER A 89 -1.54 10.27 -4.46
C SER A 89 -1.56 11.71 -4.96
N GLU A 90 -1.49 12.68 -4.03
CA GLU A 90 -1.26 14.09 -4.32
C GLU A 90 0.12 14.52 -3.81
N ILE A 91 0.84 15.27 -4.65
CA ILE A 91 2.13 15.86 -4.29
C ILE A 91 1.88 17.16 -3.53
N ILE A 92 2.28 17.21 -2.27
CA ILE A 92 2.04 18.37 -1.39
C ILE A 92 3.24 19.31 -1.27
N SER A 93 4.40 18.88 -1.76
CA SER A 93 5.66 19.64 -1.66
C SER A 93 6.15 20.04 -3.05
N SER A 94 6.45 21.31 -3.25
CA SER A 94 7.04 21.84 -4.50
C SER A 94 8.45 21.33 -4.76
N ASN A 95 9.14 20.78 -3.78
CA ASN A 95 10.48 20.22 -3.91
C ASN A 95 10.52 18.69 -3.72
N PHE A 96 9.40 18.01 -3.97
CA PHE A 96 9.26 16.57 -3.76
C PHE A 96 10.32 15.75 -4.51
N LEU A 97 10.49 15.98 -5.81
CA LEU A 97 11.49 15.28 -6.62
C LEU A 97 12.92 15.71 -6.27
N ALA A 98 13.16 17.01 -6.07
CA ALA A 98 14.48 17.51 -5.70
C ALA A 98 14.99 16.88 -4.39
N LYS A 99 14.12 16.72 -3.42
CA LYS A 99 14.43 16.07 -2.14
C LYS A 99 14.82 14.60 -2.32
N TYR A 100 14.08 13.85 -3.13
CA TYR A 100 14.45 12.47 -3.45
C TYR A 100 15.78 12.36 -4.18
N ILE A 101 16.04 13.21 -5.18
CA ILE A 101 17.33 13.23 -5.89
C ILE A 101 18.48 13.51 -4.92
N GLN A 102 18.31 14.49 -4.02
CA GLN A 102 19.32 14.79 -3.00
C GLN A 102 19.58 13.59 -2.07
N GLU A 103 18.52 12.90 -1.63
CA GLU A 103 18.63 11.71 -0.77
C GLU A 103 19.29 10.54 -1.50
N LEU A 104 18.95 10.29 -2.76
CA LEU A 104 19.58 9.28 -3.60
C LEU A 104 21.09 9.53 -3.75
N ASN A 105 21.49 10.76 -4.08
CA ASN A 105 22.89 11.14 -4.24
C ASN A 105 23.69 11.04 -2.94
N ARG A 106 23.05 11.37 -1.79
CA ARG A 106 23.71 11.37 -0.48
C ARG A 106 23.83 9.98 0.14
N LEU A 107 22.76 9.17 0.05
CA LEU A 107 22.61 7.95 0.82
C LEU A 107 22.86 6.67 0.01
N ASN A 108 22.74 6.76 -1.32
CA ASN A 108 22.79 5.62 -2.24
C ASN A 108 21.96 4.43 -1.70
N PRO A 109 20.66 4.62 -1.38
CA PRO A 109 19.85 3.64 -0.69
C PRO A 109 19.39 2.55 -1.65
N LYS A 110 19.28 1.31 -1.15
CA LYS A 110 18.61 0.25 -1.94
C LYS A 110 17.09 0.43 -1.96
N VAL A 111 16.52 0.85 -0.84
CA VAL A 111 15.09 1.17 -0.71
C VAL A 111 14.93 2.41 0.15
N LEU A 112 14.12 3.36 -0.33
CA LEU A 112 13.78 4.60 0.36
C LEU A 112 12.26 4.72 0.45
N PHE A 113 11.70 4.96 1.63
CA PHE A 113 10.27 5.06 1.84
C PHE A 113 9.86 6.45 2.32
N GLY A 114 9.08 7.17 1.51
CA GLY A 114 8.61 8.53 1.81
C GLY A 114 7.40 8.57 2.74
N GLY A 115 6.60 7.52 2.71
CA GLY A 115 5.36 7.45 3.49
C GLY A 115 4.21 8.23 2.89
N SER A 116 3.10 8.25 3.61
CA SER A 116 1.90 8.99 3.24
C SER A 116 1.23 9.62 4.45
N ILE A 117 0.51 10.71 4.21
CA ILE A 117 -0.34 11.38 5.20
C ILE A 117 -1.78 11.43 4.71
N TYR A 118 -2.67 11.70 5.61
CA TYR A 118 -4.10 11.89 5.35
C TYR A 118 -4.54 13.26 5.84
N SER A 119 -5.50 13.89 5.15
CA SER A 119 -6.04 15.20 5.52
C SER A 119 -6.43 15.26 7.00
N GLU A 120 -6.14 16.39 7.65
CA GLU A 120 -6.58 16.66 9.02
C GLU A 120 -8.07 16.98 9.11
N GLN A 121 -8.66 17.43 8.01
CA GLN A 121 -10.07 17.72 7.95
C GLN A 121 -10.89 16.44 8.10
N VAL A 122 -11.82 16.44 9.07
CA VAL A 122 -12.72 15.31 9.32
C VAL A 122 -13.69 15.16 8.15
N PRO A 123 -13.70 14.02 7.45
CA PRO A 123 -14.60 13.82 6.33
C PRO A 123 -16.04 13.48 6.78
N GLU A 124 -16.95 13.36 5.83
CA GLU A 124 -18.29 12.85 6.08
C GLU A 124 -18.28 11.46 6.75
N LYS A 125 -19.33 11.16 7.53
CA LYS A 125 -19.46 9.91 8.29
C LYS A 125 -19.22 8.64 7.47
N LYS A 126 -19.59 8.65 6.18
CA LYS A 126 -19.40 7.50 5.26
C LYS A 126 -17.95 7.16 4.96
N TYR A 127 -16.99 8.04 5.25
CA TYR A 127 -15.54 7.85 5.03
C TYR A 127 -14.74 7.69 6.33
N LEU A 128 -15.37 7.87 7.49
CA LEU A 128 -14.69 7.93 8.79
C LEU A 128 -13.87 6.68 9.12
N LEU A 129 -14.31 5.50 8.67
CA LEU A 129 -13.60 4.25 9.01
C LEU A 129 -12.21 4.24 8.37
N ARG A 130 -12.08 4.49 7.06
CA ARG A 130 -10.80 4.59 6.38
C ARG A 130 -9.96 5.71 6.97
N TRP A 131 -10.52 6.91 7.09
CA TRP A 131 -9.82 8.09 7.60
C TRP A 131 -9.25 7.89 9.02
N LYS A 132 -10.06 7.48 10.00
CA LYS A 132 -9.59 7.26 11.38
C LYS A 132 -8.53 6.18 11.47
N THR A 133 -8.72 5.07 10.76
CA THR A 133 -7.77 3.95 10.82
C THR A 133 -6.44 4.32 10.16
N SER A 134 -6.46 5.02 9.04
CA SER A 134 -5.26 5.42 8.32
C SER A 134 -4.47 6.51 9.04
N ARG A 135 -5.13 7.53 9.55
CA ARG A 135 -4.44 8.54 10.39
C ARG A 135 -3.75 7.92 11.61
N ASN A 136 -4.39 6.97 12.26
CA ASN A 136 -3.81 6.34 13.45
C ASN A 136 -2.68 5.34 13.13
N LYS A 137 -2.72 4.67 11.97
CA LYS A 137 -1.83 3.54 11.67
C LYS A 137 -0.84 3.80 10.55
N GLU A 138 -1.15 4.70 9.61
CA GLU A 138 -0.36 4.93 8.40
C GLU A 138 0.35 6.28 8.42
N SER A 139 -0.30 7.38 8.91
CA SER A 139 0.34 8.69 9.07
C SER A 139 1.29 8.66 10.27
N LYS A 140 2.47 8.14 10.06
CA LYS A 140 3.51 8.00 11.09
C LYS A 140 4.65 8.97 10.86
N THR A 141 5.22 9.50 11.96
CA THR A 141 6.47 10.28 11.91
C THR A 141 7.63 9.39 11.44
N ILE A 142 8.73 9.98 11.00
CA ILE A 142 9.95 9.22 10.67
C ILE A 142 10.38 8.38 11.87
N GLN A 143 10.45 8.97 13.05
CA GLN A 143 10.85 8.29 14.28
C GLN A 143 9.98 7.06 14.56
N ASP A 144 8.65 7.17 14.39
CA ASP A 144 7.73 6.05 14.57
C ASP A 144 7.91 4.96 13.50
N ARG A 145 8.30 5.35 12.29
CA ARG A 145 8.55 4.40 11.18
C ARG A 145 9.88 3.66 11.37
N GLU A 146 10.92 4.34 11.82
CA GLU A 146 12.23 3.75 12.11
C GLU A 146 12.16 2.70 13.23
N LEU A 147 11.36 2.94 14.27
CA LEU A 147 11.14 1.97 15.34
C LEU A 147 10.49 0.66 14.89
N ASN A 148 9.76 0.68 13.78
CA ASN A 148 9.04 -0.49 13.27
C ASN A 148 9.81 -1.25 12.19
N PHE A 149 11.05 -0.86 11.89
CA PHE A 149 11.85 -1.43 10.82
C PHE A 149 11.05 -1.48 9.50
N ASN A 150 11.14 -2.55 8.71
CA ASN A 150 10.43 -2.66 7.42
C ASN A 150 8.90 -2.83 7.55
N TRP A 151 8.35 -3.07 8.75
CA TRP A 151 6.94 -3.46 8.93
C TRP A 151 5.93 -2.34 8.72
N GLY A 152 6.39 -1.08 8.77
CA GLY A 152 5.59 0.09 8.42
C GLY A 152 5.62 0.44 6.92
N PHE A 153 6.37 -0.31 6.13
CA PHE A 153 6.53 -0.09 4.69
C PHE A 153 5.21 -0.26 3.94
N LYS A 154 4.97 0.63 2.99
CA LYS A 154 3.85 0.61 2.06
C LYS A 154 4.34 0.91 0.65
N THR A 155 3.61 0.45 -0.35
CA THR A 155 4.00 0.57 -1.76
C THR A 155 3.42 1.81 -2.46
N ASN A 156 2.92 2.77 -1.70
CA ASN A 156 2.27 3.95 -2.23
C ASN A 156 3.19 5.16 -2.48
N ASN A 157 4.40 5.15 -1.90
CA ASN A 157 5.42 6.19 -2.11
C ASN A 157 6.78 5.65 -1.66
N PHE A 158 7.51 4.98 -2.55
CA PHE A 158 8.83 4.43 -2.24
C PHE A 158 9.73 4.40 -3.47
N ILE A 159 11.04 4.49 -3.23
CA ILE A 159 12.08 4.26 -4.25
C ILE A 159 12.76 2.93 -4.00
N ILE A 160 13.09 2.24 -5.06
CA ILE A 160 13.85 0.99 -5.03
C ILE A 160 14.85 0.93 -6.18
N GLU A 161 16.05 0.37 -5.92
CA GLU A 161 16.95 0.00 -7.00
C GLU A 161 16.29 -1.00 -7.95
N LYS A 162 16.33 -0.74 -9.24
CA LYS A 162 15.76 -1.61 -10.28
C LYS A 162 16.30 -3.03 -10.21
N GLU A 163 17.62 -3.19 -10.04
CA GLU A 163 18.24 -4.50 -9.89
C GLU A 163 17.78 -5.26 -8.65
N LEU A 164 17.49 -4.55 -7.55
CA LEU A 164 16.95 -5.18 -6.35
C LEU A 164 15.53 -5.69 -6.61
N LEU A 165 14.68 -4.88 -7.28
CA LEU A 165 13.32 -5.31 -7.63
C LEU A 165 13.32 -6.49 -8.60
N GLN A 166 14.31 -6.59 -9.50
CA GLN A 166 14.50 -7.79 -10.34
C GLN A 166 14.82 -9.04 -9.52
N LYS A 167 15.59 -8.90 -8.45
CA LYS A 167 15.99 -10.01 -7.57
C LYS A 167 14.91 -10.39 -6.55
N ILE A 168 14.22 -9.38 -6.01
CA ILE A 168 13.16 -9.53 -4.99
C ILE A 168 11.89 -8.91 -5.59
N ALA A 169 11.23 -9.66 -6.47
CA ALA A 169 10.00 -9.23 -7.12
C ALA A 169 8.79 -9.35 -6.17
N PHE A 170 7.73 -8.58 -6.45
CA PHE A 170 6.44 -8.80 -5.80
C PHE A 170 5.91 -10.19 -6.14
N ASN A 171 5.31 -10.86 -5.17
CA ASN A 171 4.76 -12.21 -5.38
C ASN A 171 3.45 -12.15 -6.19
N GLU A 172 3.50 -12.60 -7.44
CA GLU A 172 2.38 -12.55 -8.38
C GLU A 172 1.26 -13.57 -8.09
N ASN A 173 1.51 -14.57 -7.23
CA ASN A 173 0.48 -15.50 -6.78
C ASN A 173 -0.49 -14.87 -5.78
N LEU A 174 -0.15 -13.69 -5.24
CA LEU A 174 -1.01 -12.94 -4.34
C LEU A 174 -1.96 -12.06 -5.15
N CYS A 175 -3.16 -12.54 -5.38
CA CYS A 175 -4.19 -11.85 -6.16
C CYS A 175 -5.13 -11.05 -5.26
N GLY A 176 -5.77 -9.99 -5.83
CA GLY A 176 -6.74 -9.15 -5.15
C GLY A 176 -6.10 -8.07 -4.27
N TYR A 177 -6.79 -7.69 -3.19
CA TYR A 177 -6.43 -6.52 -2.39
C TYR A 177 -5.70 -6.90 -1.10
N GLY A 178 -4.52 -6.29 -0.90
CA GLY A 178 -3.83 -6.17 0.39
C GLY A 178 -2.81 -7.27 0.71
N HIS A 179 -1.85 -6.90 1.54
CA HIS A 179 -0.72 -7.69 2.01
C HIS A 179 0.36 -8.04 0.98
N GLU A 180 0.27 -7.57 -0.28
CA GLU A 180 1.37 -7.62 -1.23
C GLU A 180 2.57 -6.80 -0.72
N ASP A 181 2.30 -5.63 -0.14
CA ASP A 181 3.29 -4.77 0.51
C ASP A 181 3.91 -5.42 1.75
N THR A 182 3.08 -6.08 2.55
CA THR A 182 3.50 -6.75 3.78
C THR A 182 4.41 -7.95 3.48
N LEU A 183 4.08 -8.74 2.46
CA LEU A 183 4.92 -9.86 2.02
C LEU A 183 6.24 -9.35 1.44
N PHE A 184 6.19 -8.33 0.59
CA PHE A 184 7.38 -7.72 0.00
C PHE A 184 8.31 -7.13 1.06
N ALA A 185 7.77 -6.44 2.07
CA ALA A 185 8.55 -5.95 3.22
C ALA A 185 9.24 -7.08 3.99
N PHE A 186 8.58 -8.23 4.13
CA PHE A 186 9.17 -9.41 4.75
C PHE A 186 10.27 -10.04 3.91
N ASP A 187 10.10 -10.06 2.58
CA ASP A 187 11.14 -10.57 1.67
C ASP A 187 12.38 -9.67 1.69
N LEU A 188 12.22 -8.33 1.74
CA LEU A 188 13.30 -7.39 1.98
C LEU A 188 14.02 -7.64 3.32
N PHE A 189 13.24 -7.86 4.39
CA PHE A 189 13.78 -8.19 5.71
C PHE A 189 14.63 -9.48 5.70
N ARG A 190 14.12 -10.54 5.07
CA ARG A 190 14.85 -11.82 4.94
C ARG A 190 16.13 -11.71 4.11
N ALA A 191 16.13 -10.79 3.15
CA ALA A 191 17.31 -10.46 2.34
C ALA A 191 18.29 -9.50 3.03
N ASN A 192 18.04 -9.12 4.29
CA ASN A 192 18.81 -8.11 5.05
C ASN A 192 18.88 -6.74 4.33
N VAL A 193 17.82 -6.36 3.63
CA VAL A 193 17.69 -5.06 2.98
C VAL A 193 16.96 -4.10 3.91
N SER A 194 17.64 -3.03 4.31
CA SER A 194 17.05 -1.97 5.13
C SER A 194 16.24 -1.01 4.27
N VAL A 195 15.05 -0.63 4.76
CA VAL A 195 14.24 0.44 4.19
C VAL A 195 14.59 1.74 4.90
N ILE A 196 15.25 2.66 4.19
CA ILE A 196 15.59 3.98 4.74
C ILE A 196 14.33 4.85 4.70
N GLN A 197 14.09 5.60 5.79
CA GLN A 197 12.93 6.47 5.91
C GLN A 197 13.26 7.87 5.38
N SER A 198 12.37 8.44 4.57
CA SER A 198 12.43 9.80 4.04
C SER A 198 11.26 10.64 4.59
N ASP A 199 11.53 11.91 4.86
CA ASP A 199 10.49 12.90 5.19
C ASP A 199 9.91 13.52 3.91
N ASN A 200 9.37 12.69 3.04
CA ASN A 200 8.87 13.09 1.73
C ASN A 200 7.51 12.44 1.43
N ALA A 201 6.55 12.68 2.33
CA ALA A 201 5.25 12.05 2.26
C ALA A 201 4.38 12.61 1.12
N VAL A 202 3.54 11.76 0.55
CA VAL A 202 2.44 12.16 -0.32
C VAL A 202 1.13 12.24 0.48
N LEU A 203 0.18 13.06 0.02
CA LEU A 203 -1.18 13.05 0.55
C LEU A 203 -1.99 11.95 -0.14
N ASN A 204 -2.56 11.05 0.65
CA ASN A 204 -3.55 10.09 0.17
C ASN A 204 -4.93 10.76 0.25
N ALA A 205 -5.36 11.34 -0.87
CA ALA A 205 -6.58 12.15 -0.94
C ALA A 205 -7.85 11.30 -1.08
N HIS A 206 -7.73 10.13 -1.70
CA HIS A 206 -8.89 9.28 -1.93
C HIS A 206 -9.24 8.45 -0.70
N LEU A 207 -10.47 8.59 -0.23
CA LEU A 207 -11.02 7.81 0.88
C LEU A 207 -12.12 6.86 0.40
N ASP A 208 -11.93 5.59 0.62
CA ASP A 208 -13.00 4.60 0.45
C ASP A 208 -14.16 4.86 1.42
N THR A 209 -15.39 4.66 0.97
CA THR A 209 -16.52 4.62 1.91
C THR A 209 -16.37 3.50 2.93
N ASN A 210 -16.97 3.64 4.11
CA ASN A 210 -16.90 2.61 5.16
C ASN A 210 -17.28 1.21 4.65
N HIS A 211 -18.28 1.14 3.76
CA HIS A 211 -18.72 -0.14 3.17
C HIS A 211 -17.66 -0.74 2.24
N VAL A 212 -17.10 0.05 1.34
CA VAL A 212 -16.03 -0.37 0.41
C VAL A 212 -14.80 -0.79 1.20
N TYR A 213 -14.41 -0.02 2.21
CA TYR A 213 -13.25 -0.33 3.04
C TYR A 213 -13.43 -1.62 3.85
N LEU A 214 -14.64 -1.90 4.36
CA LEU A 214 -14.94 -3.18 5.01
C LEU A 214 -14.87 -4.37 4.03
N LYS A 215 -15.31 -4.19 2.78
CA LYS A 215 -15.16 -5.21 1.72
C LYS A 215 -13.68 -5.46 1.42
N LYS A 216 -12.90 -4.41 1.15
CA LYS A 216 -11.44 -4.49 0.93
C LYS A 216 -10.73 -5.13 2.14
N THR A 217 -11.16 -4.82 3.37
CA THR A 217 -10.61 -5.45 4.58
C THR A 217 -10.79 -6.97 4.59
N LYS A 218 -11.95 -7.48 4.17
CA LYS A 218 -12.17 -8.94 4.09
C LYS A 218 -11.26 -9.59 3.05
N GLU A 219 -11.10 -8.95 1.90
CA GLU A 219 -10.18 -9.42 0.85
C GLU A 219 -8.74 -9.45 1.37
N ALA A 220 -8.30 -8.36 2.04
CA ALA A 220 -6.98 -8.31 2.64
C ALA A 220 -6.76 -9.39 3.71
N LEU A 221 -7.77 -9.69 4.54
CA LEU A 221 -7.67 -10.78 5.52
C LEU A 221 -7.58 -12.15 4.87
N ALA A 222 -8.26 -12.37 3.74
CA ALA A 222 -8.11 -13.60 2.96
C ALA A 222 -6.71 -13.72 2.37
N ASN A 223 -6.16 -12.62 1.83
CA ASN A 223 -4.78 -12.56 1.34
C ASN A 223 -3.76 -12.79 2.47
N LEU A 224 -3.99 -12.27 3.68
CA LEU A 224 -3.13 -12.54 4.82
C LEU A 224 -3.04 -14.05 5.15
N VAL A 225 -4.13 -14.79 4.96
CA VAL A 225 -4.13 -16.25 5.10
C VAL A 225 -3.28 -16.91 4.01
N GLU A 226 -3.35 -16.43 2.77
CA GLU A 226 -2.50 -16.95 1.69
C GLU A 226 -1.02 -16.62 1.92
N VAL A 227 -0.70 -15.40 2.39
CA VAL A 227 0.67 -15.03 2.82
C VAL A 227 1.19 -15.99 3.89
N LEU A 228 0.38 -16.32 4.90
CA LEU A 228 0.78 -17.30 5.93
C LEU A 228 1.11 -18.67 5.33
N LYS A 229 0.37 -19.12 4.32
CA LYS A 229 0.64 -20.39 3.62
C LYS A 229 1.92 -20.31 2.80
N ILE A 230 2.10 -19.25 2.01
CA ILE A 230 3.32 -18.99 1.24
C ILE A 230 4.54 -19.03 2.16
N LEU A 231 4.46 -18.39 3.31
CA LEU A 231 5.51 -18.33 4.31
C LEU A 231 5.54 -19.55 5.24
N LYS A 232 4.74 -20.60 4.99
CA LYS A 232 4.65 -21.82 5.80
C LYS A 232 4.49 -21.52 7.30
N TYR A 233 3.68 -20.51 7.63
CA TYR A 233 3.43 -20.05 9.00
C TYR A 233 4.71 -19.62 9.74
N ASP A 234 5.57 -18.87 9.06
CA ASP A 234 6.83 -18.37 9.62
C ASP A 234 6.58 -17.63 10.95
N LYS A 235 7.32 -18.00 11.98
CA LYS A 235 7.11 -17.50 13.35
C LYS A 235 7.53 -16.03 13.49
N GLU A 236 8.55 -15.61 12.76
CA GLU A 236 9.02 -14.22 12.80
C GLU A 236 7.98 -13.30 12.17
N PHE A 237 7.45 -13.67 10.98
CA PHE A 237 6.34 -12.96 10.35
C PHE A 237 5.12 -12.83 11.28
N ILE A 238 4.72 -13.94 11.92
CA ILE A 238 3.57 -13.95 12.84
C ILE A 238 3.76 -12.98 14.01
N LYS A 239 4.96 -12.91 14.60
CA LYS A 239 5.26 -12.01 15.72
C LYS A 239 5.15 -10.53 15.34
N GLN A 240 5.43 -10.19 14.10
CA GLN A 240 5.46 -8.80 13.63
C GLN A 240 4.07 -8.24 13.28
N ILE A 241 3.12 -9.10 12.92
CA ILE A 241 1.78 -8.66 12.55
C ILE A 241 0.85 -8.73 13.78
N PRO A 242 0.41 -7.58 14.35
CA PRO A 242 -0.35 -7.55 15.60
C PRO A 242 -1.60 -8.44 15.59
N LEU A 243 -2.32 -8.48 14.46
CA LEU A 243 -3.49 -9.32 14.28
C LEU A 243 -3.13 -10.81 14.41
N LEU A 244 -2.06 -11.25 13.76
CA LEU A 244 -1.60 -12.64 13.80
C LEU A 244 -1.10 -13.02 15.19
N LYS A 245 -0.30 -12.14 15.80
CA LYS A 245 0.18 -12.33 17.18
C LYS A 245 -0.99 -12.55 18.14
N THR A 246 -2.01 -11.71 18.07
CA THR A 246 -3.20 -11.83 18.91
C THR A 246 -3.98 -13.10 18.61
N TYR A 247 -4.22 -13.38 17.32
CA TYR A 247 -4.96 -14.58 16.91
C TYR A 247 -4.28 -15.87 17.38
N PHE A 248 -3.00 -16.03 17.13
CA PHE A 248 -2.26 -17.25 17.54
C PHE A 248 -2.12 -17.37 19.05
N PHE A 249 -1.97 -16.25 19.78
CA PHE A 249 -2.01 -16.26 21.24
C PHE A 249 -3.33 -16.82 21.76
N VAL A 250 -4.46 -16.30 21.28
CA VAL A 250 -5.81 -16.75 21.69
C VAL A 250 -6.05 -18.20 21.27
N LYS A 251 -5.60 -18.60 20.07
CA LYS A 251 -5.71 -19.97 19.57
C LYS A 251 -4.94 -20.97 20.45
N ASN A 252 -3.68 -20.65 20.76
CA ASN A 252 -2.81 -21.55 21.51
C ASN A 252 -3.23 -21.70 22.98
N LYS A 253 -3.93 -20.74 23.54
CA LYS A 253 -4.54 -20.82 24.87
C LYS A 253 -5.90 -21.54 24.89
N GLY A 254 -6.41 -21.99 23.74
CA GLY A 254 -7.71 -22.67 23.63
C GLY A 254 -8.92 -21.73 23.72
N PHE A 255 -8.73 -20.43 23.89
CA PHE A 255 -9.82 -19.48 24.08
C PHE A 255 -10.70 -19.31 22.83
N LEU A 256 -10.22 -19.65 21.63
CA LEU A 256 -11.01 -19.54 20.41
C LEU A 256 -12.32 -20.34 20.46
N LEU A 257 -12.34 -21.49 21.13
CA LEU A 257 -13.53 -22.33 21.24
C LEU A 257 -14.67 -21.58 21.97
N PHE A 258 -14.32 -20.81 23.00
CA PHE A 258 -15.26 -20.02 23.77
C PHE A 258 -15.64 -18.69 23.10
N LEU A 259 -14.69 -18.08 22.39
CA LEU A 259 -14.90 -16.79 21.75
C LEU A 259 -15.65 -16.90 20.41
N LYS A 260 -15.60 -18.02 19.70
CA LYS A 260 -16.31 -18.18 18.42
C LYS A 260 -17.81 -17.93 18.49
N PRO A 261 -18.60 -18.51 19.42
CA PRO A 261 -20.03 -18.22 19.52
C PRO A 261 -20.28 -16.74 19.89
N LEU A 262 -19.48 -16.17 20.80
CA LEU A 262 -19.56 -14.75 21.14
C LEU A 262 -19.28 -13.87 19.90
N PHE A 263 -18.25 -14.18 19.13
CA PHE A 263 -17.92 -13.48 17.90
C PHE A 263 -19.07 -13.50 16.89
N TRP A 264 -19.75 -14.63 16.77
CA TRP A 264 -20.91 -14.76 15.87
C TRP A 264 -22.05 -13.82 16.29
N CYS A 265 -22.34 -13.72 17.59
CA CYS A 265 -23.40 -12.86 18.12
C CYS A 265 -23.09 -11.36 17.96
N ILE A 266 -21.85 -10.92 18.22
CA ILE A 266 -21.51 -9.49 18.23
C ILE A 266 -21.18 -8.94 16.83
N LYS A 267 -20.81 -9.80 15.88
CA LYS A 267 -20.37 -9.39 14.54
C LYS A 267 -21.36 -8.53 13.77
N PRO A 268 -22.67 -8.83 13.71
CA PRO A 268 -23.65 -8.00 12.99
C PRO A 268 -23.72 -6.58 13.52
N THR A 269 -23.77 -6.42 14.84
CA THR A 269 -23.80 -5.11 15.49
C THR A 269 -22.50 -4.33 15.21
N LEU A 270 -21.37 -5.01 15.36
CA LEU A 270 -20.05 -4.44 15.10
C LEU A 270 -19.92 -3.96 13.64
N PHE A 271 -20.36 -4.78 12.68
CA PHE A 271 -20.38 -4.42 11.26
C PHE A 271 -21.30 -3.21 11.01
N SER A 272 -22.47 -3.15 11.61
CA SER A 272 -23.41 -2.02 11.49
C SER A 272 -22.80 -0.72 12.02
N CYS A 273 -22.18 -0.76 13.20
CA CYS A 273 -21.49 0.39 13.79
C CYS A 273 -20.34 0.89 12.91
N LEU A 274 -19.51 -0.02 12.39
CA LEU A 274 -18.39 0.34 11.50
C LEU A 274 -18.90 0.92 10.18
N LYS A 275 -19.94 0.35 9.59
CA LYS A 275 -20.57 0.82 8.35
C LYS A 275 -21.18 2.21 8.50
N SER A 276 -21.84 2.50 9.62
CA SER A 276 -22.48 3.78 9.89
C SER A 276 -21.50 4.92 10.21
N GLY A 277 -20.24 4.60 10.51
CA GLY A 277 -19.25 5.58 10.96
C GLY A 277 -19.33 5.93 12.45
N THR A 278 -20.11 5.17 13.23
CA THR A 278 -20.24 5.35 14.68
C THR A 278 -19.49 4.25 15.41
N PHE A 279 -18.19 4.44 15.65
CA PHE A 279 -17.32 3.40 16.18
C PHE A 279 -16.09 3.96 16.91
N PHE A 280 -15.47 3.11 17.74
CA PHE A 280 -14.13 3.28 18.27
C PHE A 280 -13.13 2.44 17.46
N VAL A 281 -11.88 2.89 17.35
CA VAL A 281 -10.85 2.21 16.51
C VAL A 281 -10.65 0.75 16.91
N TRP A 282 -10.69 0.42 18.22
CA TRP A 282 -10.56 -0.95 18.70
C TRP A 282 -11.65 -1.90 18.18
N MET A 283 -12.86 -1.37 17.87
CA MET A 283 -13.96 -2.15 17.27
C MET A 283 -13.57 -2.68 15.90
N PHE A 284 -12.82 -1.92 15.13
CA PHE A 284 -12.31 -2.37 13.84
C PHE A 284 -11.24 -3.46 14.00
N ASP A 285 -10.36 -3.35 15.01
CA ASP A 285 -9.39 -4.41 15.28
C ASP A 285 -10.06 -5.70 15.73
N LEU A 286 -11.09 -5.61 16.56
CA LEU A 286 -11.92 -6.76 16.94
C LEU A 286 -12.64 -7.37 15.73
N TYR A 287 -13.24 -6.54 14.86
CA TYR A 287 -13.85 -7.01 13.62
C TYR A 287 -12.88 -7.79 12.74
N LYS A 288 -11.64 -7.30 12.56
CA LYS A 288 -10.61 -8.01 11.81
C LYS A 288 -10.25 -9.36 12.45
N LEU A 289 -10.13 -9.41 13.77
CA LEU A 289 -9.84 -10.66 14.49
C LEU A 289 -10.96 -11.70 14.30
N ILE A 290 -12.23 -11.27 14.37
CA ILE A 290 -13.40 -12.12 14.13
C ILE A 290 -13.40 -12.67 12.70
N GLU A 291 -13.25 -11.78 11.71
CA GLU A 291 -13.25 -12.19 10.29
C GLU A 291 -12.07 -13.11 9.98
N PHE A 292 -10.87 -12.80 10.47
CA PHE A 292 -9.68 -13.63 10.29
C PHE A 292 -9.89 -15.03 10.89
N SER A 293 -10.42 -15.10 12.12
CA SER A 293 -10.75 -16.36 12.77
C SER A 293 -11.73 -17.20 11.96
N ARG A 294 -12.73 -16.56 11.33
CA ARG A 294 -13.71 -17.21 10.45
C ARG A 294 -13.05 -17.77 9.20
N ILE A 295 -12.24 -16.97 8.52
CA ILE A 295 -11.56 -17.38 7.28
C ILE A 295 -10.61 -18.56 7.54
N GLN A 296 -9.84 -18.51 8.63
CA GLN A 296 -8.94 -19.60 9.06
C GLN A 296 -9.67 -20.90 9.44
N SER A 297 -10.95 -20.84 9.78
CA SER A 297 -11.73 -22.03 10.18
C SER A 297 -12.39 -22.74 9.00
N VAL A 298 -12.52 -22.08 7.86
CA VAL A 298 -13.16 -22.61 6.64
C VAL A 298 -12.12 -23.28 5.72
N LYS A 299 -10.85 -22.97 5.92
CA LYS A 299 -9.69 -23.49 5.15
C LYS A 299 -8.88 -24.45 6.00
#